data_b48c3cfb922fb9908f1a170e58f9120e
#
_entry.id   b48c3cfb922fb9908f1a170e58f9120e
#
_cell.length_a   1.000
_cell.length_b   1.000
_cell.length_c   1.000
_cell.angle_alpha   90.00
_cell.angle_beta   90.00
_cell.angle_gamma   90.00
#
_symmetry.space_group_name_H-M   'P 1'
#
loop_
_entity.id
_entity.type
_entity.pdbx_description
1 polymer ?
#
loop_
_entity_poly.entity_id
_entity_poly.type
_entity_poly.pdbx_seq_one_letter_code
_entity_poly.pdbx_strand_id
1 'polypeptide(L)'
;MNDISFYVADRSALFSDLQTFIDDHRNYGKRLALVLININHFRQINIVYGHQAGDELLAEFAMRLRDVCREQDYLARMGNSEFIVVLPGIFNEGHATLAAHKLLGITEQPFELGERLHKVTANLGLALFPDHAESVAELVQKAEIALLESRMSIQAYSIFSMAEEKQEFNAWDIEVDLQNAQERDEFELYFQPQICLQTGCIFGAEALIRWNNQGQGFVRPDLFIPVAEKSGQIHGITWWTVNAALRLMKEWPVFQQPLHVAVNISARVLRDPGFVDSVRSALNIW
;
A
#
# COMPACT_ATOMS: atom_id res chain seq x y z
N MET A 1 30.67 11.02 26.17
CA MET A 1 29.42 10.33 26.51
C MET A 1 28.30 11.33 26.22
N ASN A 2 27.85 11.40 24.99
CA ASN A 2 26.73 12.27 24.60
C ASN A 2 25.48 11.42 24.68
N ASP A 3 24.65 11.70 25.67
CA ASP A 3 23.31 11.18 25.79
C ASP A 3 22.51 11.62 24.55
N ILE A 4 22.47 10.78 23.53
CA ILE A 4 21.55 10.93 22.42
C ILE A 4 20.24 10.30 22.89
N SER A 5 19.59 10.93 23.85
CA SER A 5 18.18 10.73 24.08
C SER A 5 17.45 11.35 22.89
N PHE A 6 17.24 10.58 21.82
CA PHE A 6 16.24 10.92 20.84
C PHE A 6 14.90 10.96 21.58
N TYR A 7 14.52 12.15 22.00
CA TYR A 7 13.18 12.40 22.50
C TYR A 7 12.22 11.88 21.44
N VAL A 8 11.38 10.92 21.81
CA VAL A 8 10.10 10.75 21.12
C VAL A 8 9.39 12.05 21.40
N ALA A 9 9.48 12.99 20.45
CA ALA A 9 8.77 14.24 20.57
C ALA A 9 7.30 13.90 20.74
N ASP A 10 6.65 14.45 21.76
CA ASP A 10 5.20 14.42 21.81
C ASP A 10 4.69 14.93 20.46
N ARG A 11 3.70 14.25 19.88
CA ARG A 11 3.21 14.54 18.53
C ARG A 11 2.87 16.03 18.38
N SER A 12 2.38 16.67 19.44
CA SER A 12 2.07 18.09 19.46
C SER A 12 3.33 18.98 19.39
N ALA A 13 4.39 18.62 20.10
CA ALA A 13 5.68 19.33 20.05
C ALA A 13 6.31 19.17 18.67
N LEU A 14 6.29 17.97 18.10
CA LEU A 14 6.79 17.71 16.75
C LEU A 14 6.09 18.58 15.69
N PHE A 15 4.75 18.66 15.73
CA PHE A 15 4.00 19.51 14.80
C PHE A 15 4.30 21.01 14.98
N SER A 16 4.51 21.47 16.21
CA SER A 16 4.92 22.86 16.49
C SER A 16 6.30 23.17 15.94
N ASP A 17 7.26 22.26 16.13
CA ASP A 17 8.61 22.42 15.60
C ASP A 17 8.63 22.40 14.07
N LEU A 18 7.88 21.47 13.46
CA LEU A 18 7.70 21.41 12.00
C LEU A 18 7.06 22.69 11.45
N GLN A 19 6.05 23.21 12.15
CA GLN A 19 5.40 24.45 11.74
C GLN A 19 6.41 25.60 11.71
N THR A 20 7.18 25.75 12.79
CA THR A 20 8.21 26.79 12.89
C THR A 20 9.24 26.62 11.78
N PHE A 21 9.71 25.40 11.56
CA PHE A 21 10.71 25.09 10.54
C PHE A 21 10.21 25.40 9.12
N ILE A 22 8.95 25.07 8.82
CA ILE A 22 8.35 25.31 7.50
C ILE A 22 8.06 26.80 7.31
N ASP A 23 7.58 27.52 8.33
CA ASP A 23 7.32 28.95 8.27
C ASP A 23 8.59 29.75 8.03
N ASP A 24 9.69 29.39 8.67
CA ASP A 24 11.01 29.99 8.41
C ASP A 24 11.44 29.82 6.95
N HIS A 25 11.21 28.62 6.37
CA HIS A 25 11.58 28.36 4.99
C HIS A 25 10.61 28.99 3.98
N ARG A 26 9.32 29.06 4.32
CA ARG A 26 8.27 29.73 3.51
C ARG A 26 8.58 31.21 3.34
N ASN A 27 8.98 31.88 4.42
CA ASN A 27 9.31 33.30 4.41
C ASN A 27 10.49 33.65 3.48
N TYR A 28 11.36 32.66 3.20
CA TYR A 28 12.48 32.82 2.28
C TYR A 28 12.22 32.25 0.88
N GLY A 29 10.97 31.83 0.57
CA GLY A 29 10.60 31.24 -0.73
C GLY A 29 11.30 29.92 -1.02
N LYS A 30 11.76 29.20 0.00
CA LYS A 30 12.51 27.96 -0.15
C LYS A 30 11.55 26.77 -0.22
N ARG A 31 11.78 25.90 -1.19
CA ARG A 31 11.12 24.60 -1.31
C ARG A 31 11.78 23.58 -0.38
N LEU A 32 10.99 22.63 0.10
CA LEU A 32 11.45 21.52 0.94
C LEU A 32 10.70 20.24 0.65
N ALA A 33 11.27 19.10 1.04
CA ALA A 33 10.58 17.83 1.07
C ALA A 33 10.43 17.36 2.51
N LEU A 34 9.24 16.88 2.86
CA LEU A 34 8.99 16.10 4.06
C LEU A 34 9.02 14.63 3.69
N VAL A 35 9.80 13.86 4.43
CA VAL A 35 9.98 12.42 4.24
C VAL A 35 9.56 11.69 5.49
N LEU A 36 8.58 10.82 5.38
CA LEU A 36 8.24 9.85 6.40
C LEU A 36 8.95 8.55 6.11
N ILE A 37 9.56 7.97 7.12
CA ILE A 37 10.33 6.72 7.05
C ILE A 37 9.74 5.74 8.03
N ASN A 38 9.42 4.53 7.59
CA ASN A 38 8.93 3.46 8.44
C ASN A 38 9.81 2.22 8.31
N ILE A 39 10.30 1.70 9.45
CA ILE A 39 11.06 0.45 9.49
C ILE A 39 10.11 -0.72 9.33
N ASN A 40 10.37 -1.55 8.32
CA ASN A 40 9.55 -2.72 8.02
C ASN A 40 9.71 -3.81 9.08
N HIS A 41 8.59 -4.47 9.41
CA HIS A 41 8.56 -5.61 10.33
C HIS A 41 9.11 -5.34 11.74
N PHE A 42 9.20 -4.08 12.18
CA PHE A 42 9.75 -3.72 13.49
C PHE A 42 9.06 -4.44 14.65
N ARG A 43 7.73 -4.60 14.60
CA ARG A 43 6.98 -5.37 15.61
C ARG A 43 7.46 -6.83 15.70
N GLN A 44 7.77 -7.45 14.55
CA GLN A 44 8.28 -8.83 14.52
C GLN A 44 9.69 -8.91 15.10
N ILE A 45 10.54 -7.90 14.87
CA ILE A 45 11.86 -7.78 15.48
C ILE A 45 11.72 -7.76 17.01
N ASN A 46 10.82 -6.94 17.56
CA ASN A 46 10.56 -6.90 18.99
C ASN A 46 10.07 -8.24 19.56
N ILE A 47 9.24 -8.96 18.82
CA ILE A 47 8.74 -10.27 19.23
C ILE A 47 9.87 -11.32 19.27
N VAL A 48 10.74 -11.31 18.26
CA VAL A 48 11.78 -12.34 18.09
C VAL A 48 13.02 -12.07 18.92
N TYR A 49 13.48 -10.81 19.00
CA TYR A 49 14.74 -10.40 19.62
C TYR A 49 14.57 -9.64 20.93
N GLY A 50 13.32 -9.33 21.30
CA GLY A 50 13.00 -8.55 22.50
C GLY A 50 13.01 -7.04 22.26
N HIS A 51 12.37 -6.29 23.16
CA HIS A 51 12.24 -4.83 23.07
C HIS A 51 13.58 -4.11 23.15
N GLN A 52 14.54 -4.65 23.92
CA GLN A 52 15.88 -4.05 24.03
C GLN A 52 16.60 -4.03 22.68
N ALA A 53 16.58 -5.15 21.93
CA ALA A 53 17.17 -5.21 20.58
C ALA A 53 16.45 -4.27 19.59
N GLY A 54 15.13 -4.09 19.75
CA GLY A 54 14.38 -3.10 18.97
C GLY A 54 14.78 -1.67 19.29
N ASP A 55 15.02 -1.34 20.55
CA ASP A 55 15.48 0.00 20.96
C ASP A 55 16.91 0.27 20.48
N GLU A 56 17.80 -0.73 20.52
CA GLU A 56 19.16 -0.66 19.95
C GLU A 56 19.10 -0.43 18.45
N LEU A 57 18.23 -1.14 17.71
CA LEU A 57 18.01 -0.93 16.29
C LEU A 57 17.54 0.50 15.99
N LEU A 58 16.58 1.02 16.76
CA LEU A 58 16.07 2.37 16.55
C LEU A 58 17.14 3.44 16.79
N ALA A 59 17.98 3.23 17.81
CA ALA A 59 19.10 4.14 18.10
C ALA A 59 20.13 4.12 16.95
N GLU A 60 20.50 2.95 16.48
CA GLU A 60 21.44 2.81 15.35
C GLU A 60 20.84 3.38 14.04
N PHE A 61 19.56 3.10 13.79
CA PHE A 61 18.86 3.65 12.61
C PHE A 61 18.84 5.19 12.62
N ALA A 62 18.55 5.77 13.79
CA ALA A 62 18.58 7.22 13.99
C ALA A 62 19.98 7.82 13.78
N MET A 63 21.04 7.15 14.27
CA MET A 63 22.42 7.59 14.04
C MET A 63 22.75 7.56 12.55
N ARG A 64 22.46 6.47 11.85
CA ARG A 64 22.72 6.34 10.41
C ARG A 64 21.93 7.39 9.60
N LEU A 65 20.69 7.70 9.98
CA LEU A 65 19.91 8.80 9.38
C LEU A 65 20.64 10.14 9.60
N ARG A 66 21.09 10.39 10.83
CA ARG A 66 21.78 11.65 11.17
C ARG A 66 23.06 11.82 10.36
N ASP A 67 23.84 10.75 10.13
CA ASP A 67 25.08 10.78 9.38
C ASP A 67 24.88 11.13 7.89
N VAL A 68 23.72 10.78 7.32
CA VAL A 68 23.39 11.11 5.93
C VAL A 68 22.64 12.44 5.78
N CYS A 69 22.01 12.96 6.85
CA CYS A 69 21.37 14.26 6.88
C CYS A 69 22.42 15.38 6.96
N ARG A 70 22.07 16.55 6.41
CA ARG A 70 22.87 17.78 6.53
C ARG A 70 22.55 18.46 7.86
N GLU A 71 23.39 19.41 8.27
CA GLU A 71 23.17 20.19 9.49
C GLU A 71 21.84 20.97 9.47
N GLN A 72 21.42 21.41 8.29
CA GLN A 72 20.17 22.15 8.06
C GLN A 72 18.93 21.27 7.93
N ASP A 73 19.09 19.95 7.86
CA ASP A 73 17.97 19.03 7.74
C ASP A 73 17.36 18.78 9.14
N TYR A 74 16.04 18.73 9.19
CA TYR A 74 15.33 18.37 10.42
C TYR A 74 15.15 16.87 10.49
N LEU A 75 15.44 16.26 11.63
CA LEU A 75 15.25 14.84 11.90
C LEU A 75 14.60 14.65 13.25
N ALA A 76 13.47 13.93 13.28
CA ALA A 76 12.80 13.54 14.52
C ALA A 76 12.22 12.13 14.41
N ARG A 77 11.92 11.53 15.55
CA ARG A 77 11.20 10.26 15.65
C ARG A 77 9.73 10.54 15.93
N MET A 78 8.82 10.04 15.09
CA MET A 78 7.39 10.31 15.18
C MET A 78 6.61 9.23 15.96
N GLY A 79 7.16 8.02 16.06
CA GLY A 79 6.48 6.89 16.71
C GLY A 79 7.39 5.70 16.98
N ASN A 80 6.80 4.52 17.12
CA ASN A 80 7.52 3.31 17.49
C ASN A 80 8.59 2.90 16.48
N SER A 81 8.31 3.02 15.18
CA SER A 81 9.21 2.64 14.08
C SER A 81 9.25 3.70 12.97
N GLU A 82 8.82 4.92 13.28
CA GLU A 82 8.64 5.98 12.30
C GLU A 82 9.53 7.17 12.59
N PHE A 83 10.16 7.66 11.53
CA PHE A 83 10.99 8.85 11.55
C PHE A 83 10.45 9.87 10.54
N ILE A 84 10.70 11.14 10.84
CA ILE A 84 10.41 12.25 9.95
C ILE A 84 11.70 13.00 9.66
N VAL A 85 11.92 13.27 8.37
CA VAL A 85 13.04 14.07 7.89
C VAL A 85 12.48 15.20 7.05
N VAL A 86 12.91 16.44 7.30
CA VAL A 86 12.59 17.58 6.43
C VAL A 86 13.87 18.06 5.77
N LEU A 87 13.85 18.12 4.45
CA LEU A 87 14.98 18.42 3.59
C LEU A 87 14.76 19.73 2.86
N PRO A 88 15.36 20.85 3.32
CA PRO A 88 15.34 22.10 2.60
C PRO A 88 16.13 22.04 1.29
N GLY A 89 15.67 22.82 0.29
CA GLY A 89 16.35 22.92 -1.00
C GLY A 89 16.09 21.76 -1.95
N ILE A 90 14.98 21.05 -1.75
CA ILE A 90 14.44 20.06 -2.72
C ILE A 90 13.52 20.82 -3.68
N PHE A 91 13.96 20.98 -4.93
CA PHE A 91 13.26 21.84 -5.89
C PHE A 91 12.32 21.10 -6.84
N ASN A 92 12.44 19.79 -6.95
CA ASN A 92 11.64 18.96 -7.85
C ASN A 92 11.69 17.49 -7.43
N GLU A 93 10.85 16.65 -8.06
CA GLU A 93 10.77 15.21 -7.80
C GLU A 93 12.11 14.47 -8.04
N GLY A 94 12.92 14.90 -9.01
CA GLY A 94 14.25 14.30 -9.25
C GLY A 94 15.17 14.46 -8.05
N HIS A 95 15.16 15.65 -7.40
CA HIS A 95 15.90 15.86 -6.15
C HIS A 95 15.31 15.03 -4.99
N ALA A 96 13.98 14.89 -4.92
CA ALA A 96 13.32 14.06 -3.92
C ALA A 96 13.66 12.58 -4.10
N THR A 97 13.73 12.10 -5.35
CA THR A 97 14.18 10.75 -5.70
C THR A 97 15.61 10.47 -5.23
N LEU A 98 16.54 11.39 -5.51
CA LEU A 98 17.93 11.27 -5.06
C LEU A 98 18.02 11.25 -3.52
N ALA A 99 17.23 12.07 -2.84
CA ALA A 99 17.16 12.09 -1.39
C ALA A 99 16.60 10.77 -0.84
N ALA A 100 15.55 10.21 -1.46
CA ALA A 100 14.98 8.93 -1.10
C ALA A 100 16.02 7.80 -1.20
N HIS A 101 16.75 7.72 -2.31
CA HIS A 101 17.82 6.74 -2.49
C HIS A 101 18.93 6.89 -1.44
N LYS A 102 19.33 8.13 -1.13
CA LYS A 102 20.34 8.40 -0.11
C LYS A 102 19.88 7.94 1.29
N LEU A 103 18.62 8.22 1.65
CA LEU A 103 18.06 7.81 2.93
C LEU A 103 17.87 6.29 2.99
N LEU A 104 17.44 5.62 1.91
CA LEU A 104 17.36 4.17 1.85
C LEU A 104 18.72 3.48 1.93
N GLY A 105 19.76 4.11 1.45
CA GLY A 105 21.14 3.59 1.49
C GLY A 105 21.62 3.21 2.90
N ILE A 106 21.04 3.80 3.97
CA ILE A 106 21.38 3.43 5.35
C ILE A 106 20.98 1.98 5.69
N THR A 107 20.05 1.39 4.94
CA THR A 107 19.60 0.00 5.14
C THR A 107 20.39 -1.02 4.34
N GLU A 108 21.35 -0.59 3.50
CA GLU A 108 22.22 -1.51 2.74
C GLU A 108 23.15 -2.28 3.67
N GLN A 109 23.64 -1.63 4.70
CA GLN A 109 24.46 -2.26 5.72
C GLN A 109 23.56 -2.96 6.76
N PRO A 110 23.85 -4.22 7.11
CA PRO A 110 23.06 -4.93 8.12
C PRO A 110 23.16 -4.24 9.48
N PHE A 111 22.16 -4.50 10.32
CA PHE A 111 22.08 -4.03 11.70
C PHE A 111 22.42 -5.17 12.66
N GLU A 112 23.07 -4.85 13.77
CA GLU A 112 23.32 -5.81 14.83
C GLU A 112 22.07 -5.95 15.69
N LEU A 113 21.50 -7.17 15.72
CA LEU A 113 20.39 -7.52 16.62
C LEU A 113 20.84 -8.66 17.54
N GLY A 114 21.28 -8.30 18.73
CA GLY A 114 21.97 -9.22 19.63
C GLY A 114 23.31 -9.66 19.03
N GLU A 115 23.53 -10.98 18.91
CA GLU A 115 24.76 -11.55 18.34
C GLU A 115 24.70 -11.76 16.80
N ARG A 116 23.68 -11.27 16.11
CA ARG A 116 23.46 -11.55 14.71
C ARG A 116 23.29 -10.26 13.88
N LEU A 117 23.83 -10.31 12.66
CA LEU A 117 23.61 -9.28 11.65
C LEU A 117 22.30 -9.55 10.89
N HIS A 118 21.45 -8.55 10.83
CA HIS A 118 20.16 -8.62 10.14
C HIS A 118 20.01 -7.52 9.12
N LYS A 119 19.49 -7.89 7.94
CA LYS A 119 19.10 -6.92 6.93
C LYS A 119 17.73 -6.34 7.30
N VAL A 120 17.71 -5.06 7.63
CA VAL A 120 16.50 -4.29 7.91
C VAL A 120 16.14 -3.51 6.67
N THR A 121 14.85 -3.38 6.37
CA THR A 121 14.34 -2.58 5.26
C THR A 121 13.41 -1.50 5.79
N ALA A 122 13.27 -0.43 5.03
CA ALA A 122 12.36 0.67 5.33
C ALA A 122 11.59 1.09 4.08
N ASN A 123 10.42 1.70 4.29
CA ASN A 123 9.66 2.37 3.26
C ASN A 123 9.63 3.87 3.52
N LEU A 124 9.64 4.67 2.46
CA LEU A 124 9.61 6.13 2.51
C LEU A 124 8.41 6.69 1.76
N GLY A 125 7.75 7.67 2.39
CA GLY A 125 6.75 8.52 1.72
C GLY A 125 7.21 9.97 1.71
N LEU A 126 7.18 10.62 0.55
CA LEU A 126 7.67 11.97 0.36
C LEU A 126 6.57 12.92 -0.10
N ALA A 127 6.54 14.13 0.48
CA ALA A 127 5.70 15.23 0.00
C ALA A 127 6.51 16.51 -0.11
N LEU A 128 6.24 17.30 -1.15
CA LEU A 128 6.96 18.54 -1.46
C LEU A 128 6.15 19.78 -1.03
N PHE A 129 6.81 20.72 -0.38
CA PHE A 129 6.21 22.02 -0.05
C PHE A 129 6.81 23.11 -0.93
N PRO A 130 6.02 24.03 -1.49
CA PRO A 130 4.55 24.16 -1.36
C PRO A 130 3.76 23.38 -2.41
N ASP A 131 4.39 22.54 -3.25
CA ASP A 131 3.78 21.95 -4.44
C ASP A 131 2.62 21.00 -4.09
N HIS A 132 2.72 20.28 -2.97
CA HIS A 132 1.72 19.25 -2.58
C HIS A 132 0.83 19.70 -1.43
N ALA A 133 1.19 20.75 -0.67
CA ALA A 133 0.46 21.16 0.52
C ALA A 133 0.64 22.63 0.85
N GLU A 134 -0.34 23.23 1.51
CA GLU A 134 -0.31 24.61 2.01
C GLU A 134 -0.04 24.69 3.53
N SER A 135 -0.22 23.57 4.24
CA SER A 135 -0.03 23.48 5.68
C SER A 135 0.83 22.28 6.07
N VAL A 136 1.40 22.31 7.29
CA VAL A 136 2.16 21.19 7.86
C VAL A 136 1.31 19.94 7.99
N ALA A 137 0.07 20.07 8.46
CA ALA A 137 -0.84 18.95 8.65
C ALA A 137 -1.13 18.24 7.32
N GLU A 138 -1.39 19.02 6.28
CA GLU A 138 -1.61 18.51 4.94
C GLU A 138 -0.33 17.87 4.36
N LEU A 139 0.84 18.49 4.56
CA LEU A 139 2.11 17.97 4.08
C LEU A 139 2.43 16.61 4.71
N VAL A 140 2.18 16.43 6.02
CA VAL A 140 2.34 15.16 6.72
C VAL A 140 1.35 14.14 6.17
N GLN A 141 0.08 14.50 6.01
CA GLN A 141 -0.93 13.61 5.44
C GLN A 141 -0.56 13.12 4.04
N LYS A 142 -0.08 14.01 3.17
CA LYS A 142 0.37 13.64 1.81
C LYS A 142 1.57 12.71 1.83
N ALA A 143 2.50 12.91 2.77
CA ALA A 143 3.62 11.99 2.96
C ALA A 143 3.18 10.64 3.54
N GLU A 144 2.16 10.59 4.42
CA GLU A 144 1.56 9.34 4.92
C GLU A 144 0.92 8.54 3.77
N ILE A 145 0.21 9.21 2.85
CA ILE A 145 -0.36 8.60 1.64
C ILE A 145 0.77 7.99 0.80
N ALA A 146 1.79 8.77 0.46
CA ALA A 146 2.94 8.28 -0.31
C ALA A 146 3.66 7.12 0.39
N LEU A 147 3.77 7.14 1.73
CA LEU A 147 4.35 6.04 2.49
C LEU A 147 3.51 4.75 2.36
N LEU A 148 2.19 4.86 2.35
CA LEU A 148 1.30 3.72 2.14
C LEU A 148 1.49 3.13 0.74
N GLU A 149 1.58 3.96 -0.29
CA GLU A 149 1.85 3.55 -1.68
C GLU A 149 3.19 2.81 -1.82
N SER A 150 4.23 3.33 -1.16
CA SER A 150 5.55 2.72 -1.21
C SER A 150 5.57 1.26 -0.72
N ARG A 151 4.65 0.88 0.18
CA ARG A 151 4.50 -0.50 0.68
C ARG A 151 3.86 -1.43 -0.34
N MET A 152 3.14 -0.88 -1.31
CA MET A 152 2.45 -1.63 -2.38
C MET A 152 3.26 -1.63 -3.69
N SER A 153 4.25 -0.75 -3.78
CA SER A 153 5.14 -0.60 -4.93
C SER A 153 6.35 -1.54 -4.86
N ILE A 154 6.98 -1.78 -6.01
CA ILE A 154 8.29 -2.45 -6.10
C ILE A 154 9.38 -1.55 -5.51
N GLN A 155 9.22 -0.24 -5.59
CA GLN A 155 10.13 0.73 -5.02
C GLN A 155 9.82 0.94 -3.54
N ALA A 156 10.86 0.98 -2.71
CA ALA A 156 10.74 1.20 -1.27
C ALA A 156 10.43 2.67 -0.91
N TYR A 157 10.09 3.52 -1.88
CA TYR A 157 9.66 4.89 -1.68
C TYR A 157 8.58 5.28 -2.69
N SER A 158 7.75 6.27 -2.32
CA SER A 158 6.85 6.97 -3.21
C SER A 158 6.91 8.48 -2.94
N ILE A 159 6.70 9.29 -3.98
CA ILE A 159 6.54 10.73 -3.89
C ILE A 159 5.07 11.01 -4.17
N PHE A 160 4.41 11.72 -3.26
CA PHE A 160 3.00 12.08 -3.43
C PHE A 160 2.75 12.75 -4.80
N SER A 161 1.74 12.32 -5.50
CA SER A 161 1.32 12.88 -6.79
C SER A 161 -0.15 13.32 -6.73
N MET A 162 -0.42 14.56 -7.09
CA MET A 162 -1.81 15.08 -7.15
C MET A 162 -2.67 14.36 -8.22
N ALA A 163 -2.06 13.73 -9.21
CA ALA A 163 -2.77 12.95 -10.21
C ALA A 163 -3.33 11.63 -9.64
N GLU A 164 -2.71 11.10 -8.60
CA GLU A 164 -3.07 9.85 -7.93
C GLU A 164 -4.09 10.07 -6.81
N GLU A 165 -4.20 11.29 -6.27
CA GLU A 165 -5.21 11.65 -5.25
C GLU A 165 -6.65 11.36 -5.69
N LYS A 166 -6.92 11.35 -7.01
CA LYS A 166 -8.24 10.99 -7.57
C LYS A 166 -8.46 9.48 -7.72
N GLN A 167 -7.46 8.65 -7.47
CA GLN A 167 -7.55 7.19 -7.58
C GLN A 167 -7.35 6.44 -6.25
N GLU A 168 -6.89 7.11 -5.20
CA GLU A 168 -6.77 6.49 -3.90
C GLU A 168 -8.12 6.45 -3.17
N PHE A 169 -8.89 5.44 -3.54
CA PHE A 169 -9.77 4.84 -2.57
C PHE A 169 -8.90 4.37 -1.41
N ASN A 170 -9.01 5.01 -0.27
CA ASN A 170 -8.39 4.49 0.92
C ASN A 170 -8.75 3.00 1.00
N ALA A 171 -7.77 2.12 1.13
CA ALA A 171 -8.02 0.68 1.20
C ALA A 171 -9.06 0.33 2.28
N TRP A 172 -9.19 1.19 3.28
CA TRP A 172 -10.22 1.12 4.31
C TRP A 172 -11.62 1.45 3.75
N ASP A 173 -11.77 2.46 2.90
CA ASP A 173 -13.06 2.80 2.26
C ASP A 173 -13.50 1.66 1.34
N ILE A 174 -12.55 1.10 0.57
CA ILE A 174 -12.80 -0.10 -0.26
C ILE A 174 -13.25 -1.26 0.62
N GLU A 175 -12.59 -1.51 1.77
CA GLU A 175 -12.93 -2.62 2.66
C GLU A 175 -14.33 -2.46 3.24
N VAL A 176 -14.69 -1.25 3.67
CA VAL A 176 -16.03 -0.92 4.21
C VAL A 176 -17.10 -1.05 3.15
N ASP A 177 -16.89 -0.47 1.96
CA ASP A 177 -17.86 -0.51 0.87
C ASP A 177 -18.06 -1.93 0.35
N LEU A 178 -16.98 -2.71 0.28
CA LEU A 178 -17.00 -4.08 -0.22
C LEU A 178 -17.83 -5.02 0.65
N GLN A 179 -17.98 -4.73 1.96
CA GLN A 179 -18.80 -5.54 2.89
C GLN A 179 -20.24 -5.68 2.42
N ASN A 180 -20.80 -4.64 1.80
CA ASN A 180 -22.19 -4.59 1.38
C ASN A 180 -22.37 -4.64 -0.15
N ALA A 181 -21.29 -4.72 -0.91
CA ALA A 181 -21.33 -4.65 -2.36
C ALA A 181 -22.18 -5.76 -3.00
N GLN A 182 -22.14 -6.99 -2.42
CA GLN A 182 -22.95 -8.10 -2.89
C GLN A 182 -24.45 -7.88 -2.63
N GLU A 183 -24.83 -7.35 -1.46
CA GLU A 183 -26.22 -7.09 -1.09
C GLU A 183 -26.82 -5.92 -1.89
N ARG A 184 -25.96 -5.02 -2.37
CA ARG A 184 -26.34 -3.85 -3.18
C ARG A 184 -26.35 -4.13 -4.69
N ASP A 185 -26.12 -5.38 -5.12
CA ASP A 185 -26.01 -5.77 -6.51
C ASP A 185 -24.97 -4.92 -7.30
N GLU A 186 -23.86 -4.57 -6.63
CA GLU A 186 -22.80 -3.74 -7.21
C GLU A 186 -21.80 -4.53 -8.06
N PHE A 187 -21.84 -5.87 -8.01
CA PHE A 187 -20.97 -6.73 -8.82
C PHE A 187 -21.60 -7.13 -10.13
N GLU A 188 -20.80 -7.09 -11.19
CA GLU A 188 -21.14 -7.56 -12.52
C GLU A 188 -20.06 -8.52 -13.03
N LEU A 189 -20.44 -9.44 -13.95
CA LEU A 189 -19.49 -10.28 -14.68
C LEU A 189 -19.40 -9.87 -16.15
N TYR A 190 -18.18 -9.66 -16.59
CA TYR A 190 -17.83 -9.50 -17.99
C TYR A 190 -17.16 -10.79 -18.47
N PHE A 191 -17.41 -11.17 -19.70
CA PHE A 191 -16.83 -12.39 -20.28
C PHE A 191 -15.89 -12.02 -21.42
N GLN A 192 -14.60 -12.35 -21.25
CA GLN A 192 -13.60 -12.18 -22.29
C GLN A 192 -13.48 -13.45 -23.11
N PRO A 193 -13.82 -13.41 -24.43
CA PRO A 193 -13.74 -14.61 -25.27
C PRO A 193 -12.32 -15.16 -25.40
N GLN A 194 -12.20 -16.49 -25.38
CA GLN A 194 -10.95 -17.22 -25.64
C GLN A 194 -11.04 -17.89 -27.01
N ILE A 195 -10.11 -17.52 -27.89
CA ILE A 195 -10.11 -17.95 -29.29
C ILE A 195 -8.98 -18.96 -29.52
N CYS A 196 -9.30 -20.08 -30.11
CA CYS A 196 -8.29 -21.04 -30.58
C CYS A 196 -7.58 -20.48 -31.82
N LEU A 197 -6.27 -20.23 -31.71
CA LEU A 197 -5.48 -19.63 -32.79
C LEU A 197 -5.38 -20.55 -34.04
N GLN A 198 -5.55 -21.86 -33.90
CA GLN A 198 -5.49 -22.80 -35.01
C GLN A 198 -6.77 -22.82 -35.83
N THR A 199 -7.92 -22.66 -35.18
CA THR A 199 -9.23 -22.81 -35.82
C THR A 199 -9.96 -21.47 -36.00
N GLY A 200 -9.54 -20.42 -35.30
CA GLY A 200 -10.24 -19.14 -35.24
C GLY A 200 -11.57 -19.16 -34.47
N CYS A 201 -11.92 -20.30 -33.87
CA CYS A 201 -13.17 -20.48 -33.15
C CYS A 201 -13.06 -20.10 -31.67
N ILE A 202 -14.15 -19.57 -31.10
CA ILE A 202 -14.27 -19.38 -29.65
C ILE A 202 -14.45 -20.75 -29.01
N PHE A 203 -13.61 -21.09 -28.01
CA PHE A 203 -13.70 -22.32 -27.23
C PHE A 203 -14.07 -22.09 -25.78
N GLY A 204 -14.01 -20.85 -25.32
CA GLY A 204 -14.32 -20.50 -23.95
C GLY A 204 -14.37 -19.01 -23.72
N ALA A 205 -14.59 -18.62 -22.46
CA ALA A 205 -14.52 -17.26 -22.00
C ALA A 205 -13.95 -17.18 -20.58
N GLU A 206 -13.26 -16.12 -20.25
CA GLU A 206 -12.84 -15.79 -18.90
C GLU A 206 -13.89 -14.88 -18.24
N ALA A 207 -14.39 -15.28 -17.06
CA ALA A 207 -15.30 -14.48 -16.25
C ALA A 207 -14.50 -13.47 -15.43
N LEU A 208 -14.71 -12.20 -15.70
CA LEU A 208 -13.99 -11.09 -15.09
C LEU A 208 -14.97 -10.25 -14.27
N ILE A 209 -14.78 -10.27 -12.95
CA ILE A 209 -15.60 -9.47 -12.04
C ILE A 209 -15.37 -7.97 -12.26
N ARG A 210 -16.46 -7.20 -12.16
CA ARG A 210 -16.48 -5.75 -12.15
C ARG A 210 -17.27 -5.27 -10.95
N TRP A 211 -16.83 -4.20 -10.35
CA TRP A 211 -17.49 -3.59 -9.21
C TRP A 211 -17.91 -2.16 -9.55
N ASN A 212 -19.22 -1.91 -9.59
CA ASN A 212 -19.82 -0.61 -9.76
C ASN A 212 -20.33 -0.10 -8.40
N ASN A 213 -19.44 0.55 -7.64
CA ASN A 213 -19.80 1.14 -6.35
C ASN A 213 -20.75 2.33 -6.55
N GLN A 214 -21.86 2.37 -5.81
CA GLN A 214 -22.89 3.41 -5.98
C GLN A 214 -22.38 4.82 -5.69
N GLY A 215 -21.41 4.98 -4.78
CA GLY A 215 -20.85 6.29 -4.41
C GLY A 215 -19.69 6.75 -5.30
N GLN A 216 -18.95 5.80 -5.85
CA GLN A 216 -17.64 6.03 -6.42
C GLN A 216 -17.53 5.62 -7.89
N GLY A 217 -18.55 4.91 -8.41
CA GLY A 217 -18.56 4.40 -9.77
C GLY A 217 -17.71 3.13 -9.92
N PHE A 218 -17.10 2.95 -11.08
CA PHE A 218 -16.35 1.75 -11.42
C PHE A 218 -15.05 1.63 -10.62
N VAL A 219 -14.94 0.60 -9.77
CA VAL A 219 -13.72 0.24 -9.03
C VAL A 219 -12.99 -0.91 -9.73
N ARG A 220 -11.72 -0.70 -10.05
CA ARG A 220 -10.91 -1.69 -10.77
C ARG A 220 -10.59 -2.91 -9.90
N PRO A 221 -10.57 -4.14 -10.50
CA PRO A 221 -10.26 -5.36 -9.76
C PRO A 221 -8.89 -5.38 -9.08
N ASP A 222 -7.88 -4.77 -9.70
CA ASP A 222 -6.53 -4.66 -9.14
C ASP A 222 -6.46 -3.81 -7.87
N LEU A 223 -7.48 -2.98 -7.60
CA LEU A 223 -7.59 -2.21 -6.36
C LEU A 223 -8.35 -2.98 -5.28
N PHE A 224 -9.51 -3.58 -5.57
CA PHE A 224 -10.34 -4.19 -4.54
C PHE A 224 -10.01 -5.67 -4.23
N ILE A 225 -9.48 -6.45 -5.19
CA ILE A 225 -9.13 -7.85 -4.95
C ILE A 225 -8.05 -8.00 -3.85
N PRO A 226 -6.93 -7.23 -3.85
CA PRO A 226 -5.96 -7.30 -2.76
C PRO A 226 -6.53 -6.93 -1.38
N VAL A 227 -7.48 -5.96 -1.34
CA VAL A 227 -8.17 -5.58 -0.10
C VAL A 227 -9.07 -6.71 0.37
N ALA A 228 -9.85 -7.31 -0.54
CA ALA A 228 -10.71 -8.46 -0.23
C ALA A 228 -9.90 -9.67 0.27
N GLU A 229 -8.71 -9.90 -0.28
CA GLU A 229 -7.82 -10.96 0.19
C GLU A 229 -7.32 -10.69 1.62
N LYS A 230 -6.93 -9.45 1.94
CA LYS A 230 -6.44 -9.08 3.28
C LYS A 230 -7.54 -9.15 4.32
N SER A 231 -8.73 -8.65 4.01
CA SER A 231 -9.90 -8.62 4.91
C SER A 231 -10.65 -9.95 5.03
N GLY A 232 -10.35 -10.92 4.13
CA GLY A 232 -11.05 -12.20 4.07
C GLY A 232 -12.35 -12.19 3.27
N GLN A 233 -12.78 -11.05 2.75
CA GLN A 233 -14.00 -10.91 1.94
C GLN A 233 -13.90 -11.62 0.58
N ILE A 234 -12.68 -11.97 0.16
CA ILE A 234 -12.42 -12.69 -1.09
C ILE A 234 -13.18 -14.02 -1.20
N HIS A 235 -13.51 -14.66 -0.07
CA HIS A 235 -14.32 -15.87 -0.06
C HIS A 235 -15.74 -15.59 -0.59
N GLY A 236 -16.43 -14.55 -0.07
CA GLY A 236 -17.76 -14.15 -0.52
C GLY A 236 -17.77 -13.74 -2.00
N ILE A 237 -16.80 -12.95 -2.43
CA ILE A 237 -16.63 -12.54 -3.82
C ILE A 237 -16.43 -13.74 -4.74
N THR A 238 -15.59 -14.70 -4.36
CA THR A 238 -15.35 -15.92 -5.14
C THR A 238 -16.64 -16.73 -5.31
N TRP A 239 -17.41 -16.90 -4.22
CA TRP A 239 -18.69 -17.62 -4.29
C TRP A 239 -19.73 -16.91 -5.13
N TRP A 240 -19.82 -15.59 -5.01
CA TRP A 240 -20.67 -14.80 -5.88
C TRP A 240 -20.28 -14.98 -7.35
N THR A 241 -18.97 -14.87 -7.66
CA THR A 241 -18.45 -14.99 -9.03
C THR A 241 -18.75 -16.37 -9.64
N VAL A 242 -18.49 -17.46 -8.90
CA VAL A 242 -18.76 -18.83 -9.36
C VAL A 242 -20.24 -19.03 -9.65
N ASN A 243 -21.12 -18.65 -8.72
CA ASN A 243 -22.56 -18.80 -8.90
C ASN A 243 -23.12 -17.92 -10.03
N ALA A 244 -22.64 -16.67 -10.12
CA ALA A 244 -23.04 -15.77 -11.20
C ALA A 244 -22.60 -16.29 -12.58
N ALA A 245 -21.35 -16.82 -12.68
CA ALA A 245 -20.84 -17.39 -13.92
C ALA A 245 -21.68 -18.60 -14.35
N LEU A 246 -21.96 -19.54 -13.46
CA LEU A 246 -22.77 -20.73 -13.75
C LEU A 246 -24.21 -20.35 -14.16
N ARG A 247 -24.84 -19.42 -13.44
CA ARG A 247 -26.18 -18.91 -13.75
C ARG A 247 -26.24 -18.30 -15.16
N LEU A 248 -25.32 -17.41 -15.48
CA LEU A 248 -25.28 -16.72 -16.76
C LEU A 248 -24.95 -17.69 -17.92
N MET A 249 -24.08 -18.68 -17.71
CA MET A 249 -23.81 -19.71 -18.72
C MET A 249 -25.07 -20.49 -19.12
N LYS A 250 -26.00 -20.72 -18.20
CA LYS A 250 -27.25 -21.43 -18.46
C LYS A 250 -28.17 -20.65 -19.43
N GLU A 251 -28.04 -19.33 -19.48
CA GLU A 251 -28.80 -18.45 -20.36
C GLU A 251 -28.15 -18.34 -21.76
N TRP A 252 -26.94 -18.86 -21.95
CA TRP A 252 -26.25 -18.77 -23.21
C TRP A 252 -26.92 -19.66 -24.28
N PRO A 253 -26.87 -19.23 -25.54
CA PRO A 253 -27.40 -20.07 -26.63
C PRO A 253 -26.57 -21.34 -26.74
N VAL A 254 -27.23 -22.39 -27.24
CA VAL A 254 -26.54 -23.68 -27.48
C VAL A 254 -25.53 -23.48 -28.60
N PHE A 255 -24.27 -23.64 -28.32
CA PHE A 255 -23.17 -23.60 -29.27
C PHE A 255 -22.95 -25.00 -29.89
N GLN A 256 -22.35 -25.03 -31.07
CA GLN A 256 -22.01 -26.32 -31.74
C GLN A 256 -20.98 -27.13 -30.91
N GLN A 257 -20.18 -26.47 -30.11
CA GLN A 257 -19.25 -27.08 -29.15
C GLN A 257 -19.48 -26.52 -27.76
N PRO A 258 -19.33 -27.32 -26.69
CA PRO A 258 -19.40 -26.82 -25.32
C PRO A 258 -18.36 -25.73 -25.09
N LEU A 259 -18.79 -24.58 -24.58
CA LEU A 259 -17.88 -23.51 -24.16
C LEU A 259 -17.39 -23.75 -22.72
N HIS A 260 -16.13 -23.47 -22.49
CA HIS A 260 -15.55 -23.47 -21.16
C HIS A 260 -15.60 -22.07 -20.58
N VAL A 261 -15.85 -21.96 -19.26
CA VAL A 261 -15.71 -20.69 -18.55
C VAL A 261 -14.61 -20.83 -17.50
N ALA A 262 -13.62 -19.95 -17.60
CA ALA A 262 -12.57 -19.80 -16.60
C ALA A 262 -12.98 -18.76 -15.55
N VAL A 263 -12.83 -19.11 -14.27
CA VAL A 263 -13.04 -18.20 -13.13
C VAL A 263 -11.74 -18.06 -12.35
N ASN A 264 -11.33 -16.82 -12.09
CA ASN A 264 -10.14 -16.54 -11.30
C ASN A 264 -10.40 -16.83 -9.82
N ILE A 265 -9.58 -17.66 -9.21
CA ILE A 265 -9.69 -18.06 -7.81
C ILE A 265 -8.44 -17.63 -7.04
N SER A 266 -8.64 -16.92 -5.94
CA SER A 266 -7.55 -16.54 -5.04
C SER A 266 -6.90 -17.78 -4.39
N ALA A 267 -5.57 -17.76 -4.27
CA ALA A 267 -4.83 -18.80 -3.57
C ALA A 267 -5.28 -19.00 -2.11
N ARG A 268 -5.86 -17.96 -1.49
CA ARG A 268 -6.41 -18.06 -0.13
C ARG A 268 -7.65 -18.94 -0.10
N VAL A 269 -8.54 -18.78 -1.07
CA VAL A 269 -9.79 -19.56 -1.18
C VAL A 269 -9.47 -21.02 -1.54
N LEU A 270 -8.46 -21.28 -2.38
CA LEU A 270 -8.02 -22.64 -2.71
C LEU A 270 -7.49 -23.43 -1.51
N ARG A 271 -7.06 -22.76 -0.45
CA ARG A 271 -6.61 -23.42 0.80
C ARG A 271 -7.76 -23.80 1.72
N ASP A 272 -8.97 -23.36 1.44
CA ASP A 272 -10.15 -23.74 2.22
C ASP A 272 -10.50 -25.20 1.94
N PRO A 273 -10.52 -26.09 2.96
CA PRO A 273 -10.88 -27.51 2.77
C PRO A 273 -12.27 -27.71 2.18
N GLY A 274 -13.21 -26.77 2.43
CA GLY A 274 -14.57 -26.82 1.90
C GLY A 274 -14.74 -26.35 0.46
N PHE A 275 -13.68 -25.80 -0.15
CA PHE A 275 -13.77 -25.17 -1.47
C PHE A 275 -14.28 -26.13 -2.56
N VAL A 276 -13.72 -27.34 -2.64
CA VAL A 276 -14.08 -28.34 -3.67
C VAL A 276 -15.55 -28.77 -3.54
N ASP A 277 -16.02 -29.01 -2.32
CA ASP A 277 -17.41 -29.42 -2.07
C ASP A 277 -18.40 -28.30 -2.38
N SER A 278 -18.02 -27.06 -2.11
CA SER A 278 -18.84 -25.90 -2.46
C SER A 278 -18.94 -25.70 -3.97
N VAL A 279 -17.84 -25.85 -4.73
CA VAL A 279 -17.86 -25.81 -6.20
C VAL A 279 -18.74 -26.94 -6.76
N ARG A 280 -18.59 -28.15 -6.22
CA ARG A 280 -19.45 -29.29 -6.61
C ARG A 280 -20.93 -29.02 -6.36
N SER A 281 -21.24 -28.40 -5.23
CA SER A 281 -22.60 -28.00 -4.89
C SER A 281 -23.16 -26.94 -5.84
N ALA A 282 -22.37 -25.93 -6.20
CA ALA A 282 -22.76 -24.91 -7.17
C ALA A 282 -23.04 -25.52 -8.56
N LEU A 283 -22.20 -26.45 -9.02
CA LEU A 283 -22.40 -27.18 -10.29
C LEU A 283 -23.65 -28.06 -10.28
N ASN A 284 -24.11 -28.53 -9.14
CA ASN A 284 -25.35 -29.32 -9.03
C ASN A 284 -26.61 -28.42 -8.99
N ILE A 285 -26.47 -27.16 -8.58
CA ILE A 285 -27.61 -26.20 -8.52
C ILE A 285 -27.90 -25.61 -9.90
N TRP A 286 -26.86 -25.28 -10.63
CA TRP A 286 -26.97 -24.61 -11.93
C TRP A 286 -26.83 -25.59 -13.11
#